data_80ece1e79c2de870aa822492c249b335
#
_entry.id   80ece1e79c2de870aa822492c249b335
#
_cell.length_a   1.000
_cell.length_b   1.000
_cell.length_c   1.000
_cell.angle_alpha   90.00
_cell.angle_beta   90.00
_cell.angle_gamma   90.00
#
_symmetry.space_group_name_H-M   'P 1'
#
loop_
_entity.id
_entity.type
_entity.pdbx_description
1 polymer ?
#
loop_
_entity_poly.entity_id
_entity_poly.type
_entity_poly.pdbx_seq_one_letter_code
_entity_poly.pdbx_strand_id
1 'polypeptide(L)'
;MINWQYFPKSDEAPAIVHTVVDAFEEASYRIDSFKFDLPSNDVLAEVCQRLQSAEFEVETGKKKAEKIFVPVLFGLNGKAEKSFEADAYHREEEFVLEVEAGRAVVNNQFLKDLFQACMMHGVNYLGI
;
A
#
# COMPACT_ATOMS: atom_id res chain seq x y z
N MET A 1 -19.47 1.28 3.69
CA MET A 1 -18.79 0.31 4.60
C MET A 1 -17.80 -0.48 3.78
N ILE A 2 -16.54 -0.48 4.19
CA ILE A 2 -15.47 -1.23 3.54
C ILE A 2 -15.37 -2.62 4.17
N ASN A 3 -15.37 -3.66 3.34
CA ASN A 3 -15.13 -5.01 3.80
C ASN A 3 -13.63 -5.29 3.72
N TRP A 4 -13.07 -5.79 4.80
CA TRP A 4 -11.67 -6.14 4.85
C TRP A 4 -11.44 -7.45 5.58
N GLN A 5 -10.30 -8.05 5.38
CA GLN A 5 -9.92 -9.29 6.03
C GLN A 5 -8.42 -9.30 6.30
N TYR A 6 -8.03 -9.73 7.50
CA TYR A 6 -6.65 -9.91 7.90
C TYR A 6 -6.23 -11.39 7.82
N PHE A 7 -5.03 -11.62 7.36
CA PHE A 7 -4.43 -12.95 7.31
C PHE A 7 -3.08 -12.96 8.03
N PRO A 8 -2.74 -14.05 8.75
CA PRO A 8 -3.55 -15.25 8.93
C PRO A 8 -4.80 -14.99 9.79
N LYS A 9 -5.89 -15.70 9.52
CA LYS A 9 -7.16 -15.52 10.25
C LYS A 9 -7.10 -15.91 11.72
N SER A 10 -6.02 -16.59 12.13
CA SER A 10 -5.74 -16.95 13.51
C SER A 10 -5.23 -15.80 14.36
N ASP A 11 -4.79 -14.71 13.72
CA ASP A 11 -4.18 -13.57 14.39
C ASP A 11 -5.13 -12.37 14.43
N GLU A 12 -5.03 -11.59 15.48
CA GLU A 12 -5.70 -10.30 15.58
C GLU A 12 -4.97 -9.27 14.71
N ALA A 13 -5.75 -8.46 13.99
CA ALA A 13 -5.18 -7.40 13.17
C ALA A 13 -4.52 -6.33 14.06
N PRO A 14 -3.28 -5.91 13.76
CA PRO A 14 -2.62 -4.83 14.50
C PRO A 14 -3.33 -3.48 14.29
N ALA A 15 -3.12 -2.54 15.21
CA ALA A 15 -3.79 -1.23 15.21
C ALA A 15 -3.63 -0.46 13.88
N ILE A 16 -2.47 -0.59 13.23
CA ILE A 16 -2.20 0.07 11.94
C ILE A 16 -3.17 -0.39 10.84
N VAL A 17 -3.63 -1.62 10.85
CA VAL A 17 -4.64 -2.13 9.90
C VAL A 17 -5.94 -1.36 10.07
N HIS A 18 -6.40 -1.16 11.30
CA HIS A 18 -7.60 -0.37 11.57
C HIS A 18 -7.44 1.08 11.13
N THR A 19 -6.28 1.68 11.37
CA THR A 19 -5.96 3.04 10.91
C THR A 19 -6.06 3.16 9.37
N VAL A 20 -5.56 2.17 8.63
CA VAL A 20 -5.68 2.13 7.17
C VAL A 20 -7.13 1.97 6.76
N VAL A 21 -7.86 1.03 7.36
CA VAL A 21 -9.30 0.84 7.08
C VAL A 21 -10.08 2.13 7.30
N ASP A 22 -9.87 2.82 8.41
CA ASP A 22 -10.52 4.08 8.73
C ASP A 22 -10.23 5.16 7.68
N ALA A 23 -8.99 5.25 7.18
CA ALA A 23 -8.63 6.18 6.13
C ALA A 23 -9.42 5.95 4.84
N PHE A 24 -9.61 4.69 4.45
CA PHE A 24 -10.43 4.34 3.29
C PHE A 24 -11.93 4.50 3.56
N GLU A 25 -12.42 4.15 4.74
CA GLU A 25 -13.82 4.31 5.13
C GLU A 25 -14.24 5.79 5.09
N GLU A 26 -13.42 6.69 5.60
CA GLU A 26 -13.64 8.14 5.53
C GLU A 26 -13.65 8.69 4.11
N ALA A 27 -12.92 8.06 3.18
CA ALA A 27 -12.91 8.42 1.78
C ALA A 27 -13.99 7.71 0.96
N SER A 28 -14.72 6.75 1.54
CA SER A 28 -15.62 5.82 0.83
C SER A 28 -16.64 6.52 -0.06
N TYR A 29 -17.16 7.67 0.36
CA TYR A 29 -18.12 8.45 -0.43
C TYR A 29 -17.58 8.97 -1.78
N ARG A 30 -16.26 8.99 -1.95
CA ARG A 30 -15.54 9.43 -3.16
C ARG A 30 -14.94 8.30 -3.98
N ILE A 31 -14.70 7.15 -3.35
CA ILE A 31 -13.99 6.01 -3.98
C ILE A 31 -14.89 4.78 -4.17
N ASP A 32 -16.16 4.87 -3.80
CA ASP A 32 -17.13 3.76 -3.92
C ASP A 32 -17.28 3.33 -5.38
N SER A 33 -16.84 2.11 -5.69
CA SER A 33 -16.88 1.54 -7.04
C SER A 33 -18.28 1.32 -7.61
N PHE A 34 -19.33 1.37 -6.79
CA PHE A 34 -20.71 1.38 -7.27
C PHE A 34 -21.12 2.72 -7.87
N LYS A 35 -20.40 3.79 -7.53
CA LYS A 35 -20.71 5.16 -7.95
C LYS A 35 -19.66 5.74 -8.89
N PHE A 36 -18.42 5.30 -8.77
CA PHE A 36 -17.28 5.87 -9.46
C PHE A 36 -16.44 4.77 -10.09
N ASP A 37 -15.92 5.01 -11.28
CA ASP A 37 -14.94 4.16 -11.96
C ASP A 37 -13.57 4.85 -11.94
N LEU A 38 -12.95 4.87 -10.76
CA LEU A 38 -11.66 5.53 -10.55
C LEU A 38 -10.50 4.57 -10.81
N PRO A 39 -9.46 5.00 -11.52
CA PRO A 39 -8.20 4.25 -11.58
C PRO A 39 -7.50 4.27 -10.21
N SER A 40 -6.61 3.30 -9.97
CA SER A 40 -5.91 3.12 -8.69
C SER A 40 -5.21 4.40 -8.20
N ASN A 41 -4.57 5.15 -9.10
CA ASN A 41 -3.89 6.40 -8.73
C ASN A 41 -4.85 7.48 -8.21
N ASP A 42 -6.07 7.52 -8.72
CA ASP A 42 -7.07 8.49 -8.25
C ASP A 42 -7.64 8.06 -6.90
N VAL A 43 -7.83 6.76 -6.69
CA VAL A 43 -8.19 6.22 -5.37
C VAL A 43 -7.10 6.54 -4.35
N LEU A 44 -5.83 6.30 -4.69
CA LEU A 44 -4.69 6.63 -3.83
C LEU A 44 -4.65 8.14 -3.50
N ALA A 45 -4.90 9.00 -4.48
CA ALA A 45 -4.93 10.44 -4.27
C ALA A 45 -6.02 10.88 -3.28
N GLU A 46 -7.19 10.24 -3.32
CA GLU A 46 -8.31 10.54 -2.39
C GLU A 46 -8.00 10.16 -0.94
N VAL A 47 -7.21 9.11 -0.71
CA VAL A 47 -6.82 8.67 0.63
C VAL A 47 -5.47 9.23 1.10
N CYS A 48 -4.70 9.84 0.19
CA CYS A 48 -3.32 10.26 0.41
C CYS A 48 -3.14 11.08 1.69
N GLN A 49 -3.93 12.14 1.87
CA GLN A 49 -3.80 13.03 3.03
C GLN A 49 -4.04 12.30 4.35
N ARG A 50 -4.98 11.36 4.37
CA ARG A 50 -5.30 10.55 5.56
C ARG A 50 -4.17 9.58 5.90
N LEU A 51 -3.62 8.93 4.87
CA LEU A 51 -2.47 8.05 5.03
C LEU A 51 -1.24 8.82 5.51
N GLN A 52 -0.98 10.01 4.96
CA GLN A 52 0.12 10.88 5.41
C GLN A 52 -0.06 11.32 6.86
N SER A 53 -1.29 11.62 7.29
CA SER A 53 -1.60 11.94 8.69
C SER A 53 -1.38 10.75 9.63
N ALA A 54 -1.45 9.53 9.10
CA ALA A 54 -1.11 8.29 9.80
C ALA A 54 0.36 7.88 9.62
N GLU A 55 1.23 8.82 9.21
CA GLU A 55 2.67 8.66 9.05
C GLU A 55 3.12 7.73 7.91
N PHE A 56 2.25 7.47 6.94
CA PHE A 56 2.66 6.82 5.69
C PHE A 56 3.39 7.80 4.77
N GLU A 57 4.45 7.32 4.15
CA GLU A 57 4.98 7.89 2.92
C GLU A 57 4.07 7.42 1.77
N VAL A 58 3.57 8.32 0.93
CA VAL A 58 2.59 8.01 -0.12
C VAL A 58 3.10 8.48 -1.46
N GLU A 59 2.97 7.64 -2.49
CA GLU A 59 3.27 8.04 -3.87
C GLU A 59 2.31 9.17 -4.30
N THR A 60 2.87 10.26 -4.82
CA THR A 60 2.13 11.45 -5.23
C THR A 60 2.19 11.74 -6.72
N GLY A 61 2.99 11.00 -7.48
CA GLY A 61 3.14 11.18 -8.91
C GLY A 61 4.13 10.22 -9.55
N LYS A 62 4.43 10.48 -10.82
CA LYS A 62 5.26 9.59 -11.65
C LYS A 62 6.76 9.92 -11.63
N LYS A 63 7.13 11.10 -11.11
CA LYS A 63 8.53 11.49 -11.00
C LYS A 63 9.22 10.68 -9.90
N LYS A 64 10.50 10.42 -10.05
CA LYS A 64 11.29 9.64 -9.08
C LYS A 64 11.18 10.18 -7.64
N ALA A 65 11.15 11.50 -7.47
CA ALA A 65 11.02 12.14 -6.16
C ALA A 65 9.61 11.98 -5.53
N GLU A 66 8.61 11.63 -6.33
CA GLU A 66 7.21 11.45 -5.90
C GLU A 66 6.86 10.00 -5.60
N LYS A 67 7.80 9.07 -5.85
CA LYS A 67 7.62 7.64 -5.67
C LYS A 67 8.23 7.14 -4.37
N ILE A 68 7.67 6.05 -3.88
CA ILE A 68 8.15 5.37 -2.67
C ILE A 68 8.93 4.13 -3.09
N PHE A 69 10.19 4.06 -2.67
CA PHE A 69 11.08 2.93 -2.97
C PHE A 69 11.42 2.18 -1.69
N VAL A 70 11.23 0.87 -1.71
CA VAL A 70 11.58 -0.03 -0.61
C VAL A 70 12.71 -0.95 -1.06
N PRO A 71 13.87 -0.96 -0.38
CA PRO A 71 15.00 -1.78 -0.78
C PRO A 71 14.70 -3.28 -0.71
N VAL A 72 15.23 -4.04 -1.67
CA VAL A 72 15.13 -5.50 -1.71
C VAL A 72 16.49 -6.19 -1.79
N LEU A 73 17.49 -5.55 -2.41
CA LEU A 73 18.86 -6.05 -2.48
C LEU A 73 19.85 -4.95 -2.08
N PHE A 74 20.87 -5.35 -1.36
CA PHE A 74 21.97 -4.49 -0.93
C PHE A 74 23.27 -4.97 -1.58
N GLY A 75 24.03 -4.02 -2.11
CA GLY A 75 25.30 -4.28 -2.79
C GLY A 75 26.50 -3.77 -2.00
N LEU A 76 27.48 -3.25 -2.72
CA LEU A 76 28.75 -2.79 -2.17
C LEU A 76 28.55 -1.73 -1.07
N ASN A 77 29.22 -1.92 0.05
CA ASN A 77 29.17 -1.06 1.24
C ASN A 77 27.75 -0.93 1.84
N GLY A 78 26.90 -1.95 1.67
CA GLY A 78 25.55 -1.99 2.22
C GLY A 78 24.56 -1.01 1.55
N LYS A 79 24.89 -0.46 0.40
CA LYS A 79 23.99 0.42 -0.35
C LYS A 79 22.88 -0.37 -1.03
N ALA A 80 21.68 0.19 -1.04
CA ALA A 80 20.58 -0.39 -1.79
C ALA A 80 20.92 -0.45 -3.29
N GLU A 81 20.92 -1.68 -3.84
CA GLU A 81 21.23 -1.93 -5.25
C GLU A 81 19.95 -2.09 -6.07
N LYS A 82 18.92 -2.67 -5.48
CA LYS A 82 17.60 -2.87 -6.07
C LYS A 82 16.53 -2.47 -5.07
N SER A 83 15.52 -1.77 -5.56
CA SER A 83 14.31 -1.42 -4.79
C SER A 83 13.07 -1.68 -5.63
N PHE A 84 11.96 -1.97 -4.97
CA PHE A 84 10.64 -1.99 -5.59
C PHE A 84 9.85 -0.75 -5.19
N GLU A 85 8.94 -0.32 -6.08
CA GLU A 85 8.00 0.77 -5.80
C GLU A 85 6.86 0.24 -4.93
N ALA A 86 6.31 1.11 -4.08
CA ALA A 86 5.10 0.88 -3.31
C ALA A 86 4.19 2.10 -3.43
N ASP A 87 2.87 1.91 -3.35
CA ASP A 87 1.92 3.02 -3.34
C ASP A 87 2.00 3.82 -2.04
N ALA A 88 2.13 3.11 -0.91
CA ALA A 88 2.40 3.74 0.38
C ALA A 88 3.22 2.82 1.30
N TYR A 89 4.00 3.43 2.20
CA TYR A 89 4.85 2.71 3.14
C TYR A 89 4.88 3.42 4.50
N HIS A 90 4.61 2.65 5.56
CA HIS A 90 4.80 3.08 6.94
C HIS A 90 6.05 2.41 7.50
N ARG A 91 7.11 3.19 7.67
CA ARG A 91 8.43 2.68 8.01
C ARG A 91 8.48 2.03 9.39
N GLU A 92 7.90 2.69 10.39
CA GLU A 92 7.94 2.20 11.79
C GLU A 92 7.03 0.97 11.99
N GLU A 93 5.87 0.95 11.35
CA GLU A 93 4.94 -0.19 11.43
C GLU A 93 5.29 -1.30 10.44
N GLU A 94 6.30 -1.08 9.59
CA GLU A 94 6.76 -2.06 8.60
C GLU A 94 5.64 -2.54 7.65
N PHE A 95 4.78 -1.58 7.26
CA PHE A 95 3.55 -1.82 6.50
C PHE A 95 3.66 -1.21 5.11
N VAL A 96 3.53 -2.02 4.06
CA VAL A 96 3.37 -1.59 2.67
C VAL A 96 1.92 -1.69 2.26
N LEU A 97 1.43 -0.68 1.56
CA LEU A 97 0.09 -0.64 0.99
C LEU A 97 0.17 -0.53 -0.53
N GLU A 98 -0.59 -1.37 -1.21
CA GLU A 98 -0.82 -1.33 -2.65
C GLU A 98 -2.31 -1.08 -2.91
N VAL A 99 -2.63 -0.16 -3.78
CA VAL A 99 -4.02 0.23 -4.10
C VAL A 99 -4.38 -0.26 -5.49
N GLU A 100 -5.27 -1.24 -5.54
CA GLU A 100 -5.74 -1.83 -6.77
C GLU A 100 -7.23 -1.51 -7.02
N ALA A 101 -7.51 -0.84 -8.13
CA ALA A 101 -8.87 -0.51 -8.54
C ALA A 101 -9.28 -1.34 -9.77
N GLY A 102 -9.96 -2.45 -9.52
CA GLY A 102 -10.52 -3.30 -10.57
C GLY A 102 -9.53 -4.20 -11.32
N ARG A 103 -8.24 -4.16 -10.99
CA ARG A 103 -7.20 -4.93 -11.68
C ARG A 103 -6.46 -5.94 -10.83
N ALA A 104 -6.78 -6.05 -9.55
CA ALA A 104 -6.09 -6.95 -8.62
C ALA A 104 -6.04 -8.41 -9.10
N VAL A 105 -7.10 -8.87 -9.76
CA VAL A 105 -7.21 -10.24 -10.26
C VAL A 105 -6.69 -10.39 -11.70
N VAL A 106 -6.66 -9.29 -12.46
CA VAL A 106 -6.19 -9.31 -13.86
C VAL A 106 -4.69 -9.55 -13.89
N ASN A 107 -4.25 -10.57 -14.64
CA ASN A 107 -2.85 -10.98 -14.77
C ASN A 107 -2.17 -11.29 -13.41
N ASN A 108 -2.95 -11.68 -12.39
CA ASN A 108 -2.44 -11.99 -11.05
C ASN A 108 -1.65 -10.83 -10.41
N GLN A 109 -2.08 -9.59 -10.58
CA GLN A 109 -1.38 -8.42 -10.03
C GLN A 109 -1.17 -8.51 -8.52
N PHE A 110 -2.19 -8.96 -7.78
CA PHE A 110 -2.07 -9.13 -6.33
C PHE A 110 -0.98 -10.14 -5.93
N LEU A 111 -0.71 -11.17 -6.75
CA LEU A 111 0.38 -12.12 -6.49
C LEU A 111 1.75 -11.49 -6.71
N LYS A 112 1.86 -10.60 -7.69
CA LYS A 112 3.08 -9.81 -7.92
C LYS A 112 3.35 -8.91 -6.71
N ASP A 113 2.35 -8.20 -6.23
CA ASP A 113 2.47 -7.29 -5.08
C ASP A 113 2.82 -8.06 -3.81
N LEU A 114 2.19 -9.20 -3.57
CA LEU A 114 2.54 -10.10 -2.47
C LEU A 114 3.99 -10.59 -2.57
N PHE A 115 4.42 -11.04 -3.75
CA PHE A 115 5.78 -11.51 -3.97
C PHE A 115 6.81 -10.39 -3.73
N GLN A 116 6.55 -9.19 -4.24
CA GLN A 116 7.42 -8.03 -4.05
C GLN A 116 7.51 -7.65 -2.57
N ALA A 117 6.39 -7.62 -1.85
CA ALA A 117 6.36 -7.30 -0.42
C ALA A 117 7.18 -8.30 0.40
N CYS A 118 7.12 -9.60 0.07
CA CYS A 118 7.94 -10.62 0.72
C CYS A 118 9.45 -10.40 0.54
N MET A 119 9.87 -9.70 -0.51
CA MET A 119 11.28 -9.39 -0.78
C MET A 119 11.72 -8.05 -0.19
N MET A 120 10.79 -7.17 0.18
CA MET A 120 11.09 -5.84 0.68
C MET A 120 11.70 -5.90 2.07
N HIS A 121 12.85 -5.23 2.25
CA HIS A 121 13.53 -5.16 3.53
C HIS A 121 12.71 -4.37 4.55
N GLY A 122 12.55 -4.92 5.75
CA GLY A 122 11.84 -4.27 6.86
C GLY A 122 10.32 -4.19 6.64
N VAL A 123 9.74 -5.02 5.76
CA VAL A 123 8.29 -5.10 5.55
C VAL A 123 7.75 -6.38 6.17
N ASN A 124 6.82 -6.23 7.11
CA ASN A 124 6.14 -7.33 7.79
C ASN A 124 4.65 -7.41 7.46
N TYR A 125 4.06 -6.33 6.96
CA TYR A 125 2.64 -6.26 6.64
C TYR A 125 2.42 -5.74 5.22
N LEU A 126 1.45 -6.31 4.53
CA LEU A 126 0.99 -5.87 3.22
C LEU A 126 -0.53 -5.69 3.24
N GLY A 127 -0.99 -4.50 2.85
CA GLY A 127 -2.38 -4.20 2.51
C GLY A 127 -2.55 -4.17 0.99
N ILE A 128 -3.61 -4.78 0.46
CA ILE A 128 -4.02 -4.70 -0.94
C ILE A 128 -5.51 -4.39 -1.03
#